data_0d77989aa0c47573d111b88e34e6d25b
#
_entry.id   0d77989aa0c47573d111b88e34e6d25b
#
_cell.length_a   1.000
_cell.length_b   1.000
_cell.length_c   1.000
_cell.angle_alpha   90.00
_cell.angle_beta   90.00
_cell.angle_gamma   90.00
#
_symmetry.space_group_name_H-M   'P 1'
#
loop_
_entity.id
_entity.type
_entity.pdbx_description
1 polymer ?
#
loop_
_entity_poly.entity_id
_entity_poly.type
_entity_poly.pdbx_seq_one_letter_code
_entity_poly.pdbx_strand_id
1 'polypeptide(L)'
;MKIKKIDIISIAFFIFCFIGTFIFSFTYRLHVELIPNSINKYRFLITLKNFINLLPAIFFTCAITGWSLDFGNNAGNSRLRFSHAMMERLRSVFITAILYVAFFTFAWEICNPIITGKIKKIEELPSLMKEYQNSSEIMFNSNDYELSYKYAKMASKIDPSDKKNQQLLFRSEKALDEKANISKSIIQSMHELTFGDTEYGIPKKKTEIPTEPFETYKLLQTAKQCMNEKDYFGAHYYSQQALRAASPRDINITECKQISAAAWNILSQSQNFTTTEEQNIFAKKYEGYVALVNGDFVHAYYVFHTLFYQSKELSIDSDVVRYLDITQKALNNQYFFYDETFNLQGYENANNVYFKIQNPFNQITNIYYINGVTSTGKAANMIQYLRGLTVVSLSPEGDYLSGFYVPYAKMKNVEIKYIEPEMLETFNLSKNVKTIPYILLNSVDRNLEGISFGPENIGGAEELYSSGYIILPIPFNDFDVLKEASKGADAMSLNSLLNFYNSADKYGFSKEVFCHSLINRLLQPLFYLVLFLIIAIVSWHCRINEDTLFKFHWIYVFPLLLLIFISLHEIVISFYKFVNFSILGSFGNDLSLLIGFLIYALFLIFASIGFMAGHNAGGK
;
A
#
# COMPACT_ATOMS: atom_id res chain seq x y z
N MET A 1 -42.15 22.21 6.83
CA MET A 1 -42.07 21.22 7.92
C MET A 1 -41.82 21.99 9.21
N LYS A 2 -42.80 22.04 10.16
CA LYS A 2 -42.56 22.70 11.46
C LYS A 2 -41.61 21.82 12.27
N ILE A 3 -40.44 22.33 12.58
CA ILE A 3 -39.46 21.64 13.44
C ILE A 3 -40.11 21.45 14.81
N LYS A 4 -40.29 20.20 15.23
CA LYS A 4 -40.84 19.88 16.55
C LYS A 4 -39.80 20.25 17.62
N LYS A 5 -40.29 20.68 18.81
CA LYS A 5 -39.40 21.02 19.97
C LYS A 5 -38.38 19.89 20.27
N ILE A 6 -38.78 18.65 20.03
CA ILE A 6 -37.98 17.45 20.25
C ILE A 6 -36.79 17.36 19.29
N ASP A 7 -36.97 17.79 18.02
CA ASP A 7 -35.87 17.80 17.04
C ASP A 7 -34.77 18.77 17.48
N ILE A 8 -35.18 19.93 18.03
CA ILE A 8 -34.24 20.95 18.55
C ILE A 8 -33.48 20.42 19.75
N ILE A 9 -34.12 19.71 20.67
CA ILE A 9 -33.47 19.12 21.86
C ILE A 9 -32.50 18.03 21.43
N SER A 10 -32.88 17.15 20.49
CA SER A 10 -32.03 16.10 19.98
C SER A 10 -30.77 16.66 19.28
N ILE A 11 -30.93 17.70 18.45
CA ILE A 11 -29.82 18.40 17.81
C ILE A 11 -28.91 19.07 18.85
N ALA A 12 -29.49 19.77 19.83
CA ALA A 12 -28.73 20.41 20.90
C ALA A 12 -27.94 19.39 21.73
N PHE A 13 -28.54 18.23 22.05
CA PHE A 13 -27.87 17.13 22.74
C PHE A 13 -26.73 16.53 21.92
N PHE A 14 -26.94 16.33 20.62
CA PHE A 14 -25.90 15.85 19.70
C PHE A 14 -24.69 16.80 19.66
N ILE A 15 -24.95 18.12 19.55
CA ILE A 15 -23.91 19.15 19.58
C ILE A 15 -23.19 19.16 20.94
N PHE A 16 -23.94 19.05 22.04
CA PHE A 16 -23.37 18.99 23.39
C PHE A 16 -22.44 17.78 23.55
N CYS A 17 -22.85 16.60 23.08
CA CYS A 17 -22.00 15.41 23.12
C CYS A 17 -20.73 15.57 22.27
N PHE A 18 -20.84 16.23 21.10
CA PHE A 18 -19.67 16.52 20.27
C PHE A 18 -18.69 17.46 20.97
N ILE A 19 -19.17 18.53 21.56
CA ILE A 19 -18.36 19.49 22.33
C ILE A 19 -17.72 18.78 23.54
N GLY A 20 -18.49 17.95 24.25
CA GLY A 20 -17.99 17.18 25.40
C GLY A 20 -16.86 16.22 25.02
N THR A 21 -17.00 15.48 23.92
CA THR A 21 -15.93 14.61 23.42
C THR A 21 -14.70 15.40 22.96
N PHE A 22 -14.91 16.58 22.39
CA PHE A 22 -13.83 17.48 21.99
C PHE A 22 -13.03 17.95 23.23
N ILE A 23 -13.71 18.50 24.24
CA ILE A 23 -13.08 18.95 25.47
C ILE A 23 -12.34 17.80 26.14
N PHE A 24 -12.96 16.64 26.28
CA PHE A 24 -12.34 15.46 26.89
C PHE A 24 -11.06 15.05 26.14
N SER A 25 -11.09 14.95 24.81
CA SER A 25 -9.94 14.52 24.01
C SER A 25 -8.78 15.52 24.05
N PHE A 26 -9.06 16.81 24.23
CA PHE A 26 -8.04 17.84 24.34
C PHE A 26 -7.46 17.99 25.75
N THR A 27 -8.22 17.64 26.79
CA THR A 27 -7.76 17.72 28.19
C THR A 27 -7.13 16.42 28.68
N TYR A 28 -7.48 15.28 28.07
CA TYR A 28 -6.95 13.98 28.50
C TYR A 28 -5.44 13.84 28.23
N ARG A 29 -4.71 13.26 29.20
CA ARG A 29 -3.29 12.95 29.03
C ARG A 29 -3.12 11.88 27.95
N LEU A 30 -2.25 12.18 26.98
CA LEU A 30 -1.86 11.21 25.94
C LEU A 30 -0.89 10.20 26.57
N HIS A 31 -1.20 8.90 26.40
CA HIS A 31 -0.33 7.79 26.84
C HIS A 31 0.63 7.32 25.73
N VAL A 32 0.53 7.93 24.54
CA VAL A 32 1.34 7.58 23.36
C VAL A 32 2.39 8.67 23.16
N GLU A 33 3.63 8.26 22.92
CA GLU A 33 4.67 9.18 22.45
C GLU A 33 4.29 9.69 21.07
N LEU A 34 4.19 10.99 20.92
CA LEU A 34 3.82 11.63 19.65
C LEU A 34 4.79 12.75 19.33
N ILE A 35 4.95 13.00 18.03
CA ILE A 35 5.73 14.14 17.55
C ILE A 35 4.98 15.43 17.85
N PRO A 36 5.65 16.47 18.42
CA PRO A 36 5.00 17.71 18.86
C PRO A 36 4.07 18.33 17.81
N ASN A 37 4.51 18.40 16.57
CA ASN A 37 3.73 18.97 15.45
C ASN A 37 2.47 18.18 15.07
N SER A 38 2.37 16.91 15.47
CA SER A 38 1.23 16.03 15.15
C SER A 38 0.17 15.96 16.25
N ILE A 39 0.45 16.45 17.46
CA ILE A 39 -0.41 16.31 18.66
C ILE A 39 -1.82 16.86 18.41
N ASN A 40 -1.96 18.06 17.89
CA ASN A 40 -3.28 18.69 17.68
C ASN A 40 -4.10 17.92 16.63
N LYS A 41 -3.46 17.47 15.55
CA LYS A 41 -4.09 16.65 14.51
C LYS A 41 -4.54 15.29 15.07
N TYR A 42 -3.72 14.67 15.89
CA TYR A 42 -4.02 13.42 16.58
C TYR A 42 -5.23 13.57 17.51
N ARG A 43 -5.25 14.62 18.35
CA ARG A 43 -6.36 14.91 19.28
C ARG A 43 -7.67 15.12 18.53
N PHE A 44 -7.65 15.87 17.42
CA PHE A 44 -8.83 16.07 16.60
C PHE A 44 -9.36 14.75 15.99
N LEU A 45 -8.46 13.90 15.47
CA LEU A 45 -8.84 12.60 14.91
C LEU A 45 -9.39 11.64 15.98
N ILE A 46 -8.79 11.62 17.17
CA ILE A 46 -9.31 10.84 18.31
C ILE A 46 -10.68 11.34 18.74
N THR A 47 -10.88 12.67 18.81
CA THR A 47 -12.20 13.24 19.10
C THR A 47 -13.24 12.69 18.14
N LEU A 48 -12.95 12.72 16.83
CA LEU A 48 -13.88 12.26 15.82
C LEU A 48 -14.14 10.75 15.92
N LYS A 49 -13.12 9.95 16.18
CA LYS A 49 -13.25 8.51 16.42
C LYS A 49 -14.10 8.20 17.64
N ASN A 50 -13.81 8.85 18.76
CA ASN A 50 -14.58 8.67 20.00
C ASN A 50 -16.03 9.09 19.83
N PHE A 51 -16.28 10.17 19.11
CA PHE A 51 -17.63 10.62 18.80
C PHE A 51 -18.40 9.61 17.93
N ILE A 52 -17.77 9.03 16.90
CA ILE A 52 -18.38 7.96 16.08
C ILE A 52 -18.73 6.74 16.97
N ASN A 53 -17.85 6.37 17.89
CA ASN A 53 -18.12 5.26 18.82
C ASN A 53 -19.29 5.55 19.77
N LEU A 54 -19.55 6.81 20.11
CA LEU A 54 -20.66 7.24 20.97
C LEU A 54 -21.99 7.37 20.19
N LEU A 55 -21.99 7.42 18.87
CA LEU A 55 -23.20 7.61 18.06
C LEU A 55 -24.34 6.64 18.40
N PRO A 56 -24.13 5.31 18.59
CA PRO A 56 -25.21 4.42 18.96
C PRO A 56 -25.89 4.83 20.27
N ALA A 57 -25.10 5.13 21.32
CA ALA A 57 -25.63 5.54 22.61
C ALA A 57 -26.36 6.89 22.53
N ILE A 58 -25.86 7.85 21.76
CA ILE A 58 -26.52 9.13 21.49
C ILE A 58 -27.86 8.90 20.80
N PHE A 59 -27.89 8.08 19.74
CA PHE A 59 -29.13 7.79 19.01
C PHE A 59 -30.13 7.01 19.85
N PHE A 60 -29.70 6.06 20.68
CA PHE A 60 -30.58 5.36 21.62
C PHE A 60 -31.17 6.31 22.65
N THR A 61 -30.37 7.25 23.18
CA THR A 61 -30.86 8.28 24.11
C THR A 61 -31.86 9.20 23.43
N CYS A 62 -31.60 9.66 22.21
CA CYS A 62 -32.54 10.47 21.44
C CYS A 62 -33.82 9.69 21.08
N ALA A 63 -33.68 8.42 20.70
CA ALA A 63 -34.81 7.57 20.33
C ALA A 63 -35.76 7.31 21.51
N ILE A 64 -35.21 6.87 22.67
CA ILE A 64 -36.04 6.59 23.85
C ILE A 64 -36.76 7.83 24.34
N THR A 65 -36.08 8.97 24.41
CA THR A 65 -36.70 10.22 24.83
C THR A 65 -37.72 10.73 23.81
N GLY A 66 -37.36 10.69 22.52
CA GLY A 66 -38.21 11.13 21.42
C GLY A 66 -39.48 10.35 21.29
N TRP A 67 -39.40 9.02 21.28
CA TRP A 67 -40.54 8.15 21.15
C TRP A 67 -41.40 8.13 22.42
N SER A 68 -40.78 8.19 23.64
CA SER A 68 -41.55 8.27 24.88
C SER A 68 -42.47 9.49 24.93
N LEU A 69 -42.03 10.64 24.38
CA LEU A 69 -42.79 11.85 24.29
C LEU A 69 -43.87 11.80 23.18
N ASP A 70 -43.48 11.30 21.99
CA ASP A 70 -44.46 11.19 20.87
C ASP A 70 -45.61 10.21 21.24
N PHE A 71 -45.29 9.12 21.93
CA PHE A 71 -46.27 8.16 22.40
C PHE A 71 -47.10 8.70 23.58
N GLY A 72 -46.56 9.59 24.41
CA GLY A 72 -47.27 10.26 25.49
C GLY A 72 -48.31 11.24 24.99
N ASN A 73 -47.94 12.11 24.05
CA ASN A 73 -48.81 13.13 23.50
C ASN A 73 -49.96 12.58 22.67
N ASN A 74 -49.78 11.43 22.04
CA ASN A 74 -50.76 10.82 21.12
C ASN A 74 -51.49 9.60 21.74
N ALA A 75 -51.54 9.46 23.06
CA ALA A 75 -52.03 8.26 23.74
C ALA A 75 -53.55 8.01 23.58
N GLY A 76 -54.33 8.99 23.07
CA GLY A 76 -55.82 9.00 23.15
C GLY A 76 -56.56 7.86 22.42
N ASN A 77 -56.05 7.24 21.36
CA ASN A 77 -56.83 6.37 20.47
C ASN A 77 -56.31 4.94 20.26
N SER A 78 -55.32 4.48 20.98
CA SER A 78 -54.73 3.14 20.72
C SER A 78 -54.98 2.13 21.86
N ARG A 79 -56.27 1.90 22.16
CA ARG A 79 -56.69 0.90 23.16
C ARG A 79 -56.64 -0.56 22.64
N LEU A 80 -56.62 -0.74 21.33
CA LEU A 80 -56.68 -2.06 20.70
C LEU A 80 -55.29 -2.54 20.22
N ARG A 81 -54.95 -3.80 20.49
CA ARG A 81 -53.81 -4.50 19.91
C ARG A 81 -53.95 -4.54 18.39
N PHE A 82 -52.84 -4.48 17.66
CA PHE A 82 -52.83 -4.53 16.19
C PHE A 82 -53.72 -3.50 15.50
N SER A 83 -53.99 -2.36 16.14
CA SER A 83 -54.79 -1.28 15.54
C SER A 83 -54.04 -0.58 14.40
N HIS A 84 -54.78 0.06 13.48
CA HIS A 84 -54.22 0.89 12.41
C HIS A 84 -53.30 2.00 12.96
N ALA A 85 -53.65 2.59 14.09
CA ALA A 85 -52.82 3.58 14.77
C ALA A 85 -51.46 3.03 15.26
N MET A 86 -51.45 1.77 15.71
CA MET A 86 -50.20 1.09 16.08
C MET A 86 -49.34 0.78 14.85
N MET A 87 -49.93 0.44 13.71
CA MET A 87 -49.25 0.22 12.46
C MET A 87 -48.59 1.51 11.94
N GLU A 88 -49.28 2.65 11.99
CA GLU A 88 -48.72 3.96 11.61
C GLU A 88 -47.52 4.34 12.51
N ARG A 89 -47.63 4.09 13.81
CA ARG A 89 -46.52 4.31 14.76
C ARG A 89 -45.33 3.40 14.46
N LEU A 90 -45.59 2.12 14.24
CA LEU A 90 -44.53 1.17 13.85
C LEU A 90 -43.83 1.65 12.57
N ARG A 91 -44.57 2.10 11.57
CA ARG A 91 -44.03 2.70 10.34
C ARG A 91 -43.13 3.91 10.63
N SER A 92 -43.60 4.82 11.51
CA SER A 92 -42.82 5.99 11.92
C SER A 92 -41.53 5.58 12.63
N VAL A 93 -41.58 4.62 13.55
CA VAL A 93 -40.42 4.05 14.26
C VAL A 93 -39.44 3.42 13.28
N PHE A 94 -39.93 2.62 12.31
CA PHE A 94 -39.06 2.01 11.31
C PHE A 94 -38.36 3.06 10.45
N ILE A 95 -39.05 4.09 9.98
CA ILE A 95 -38.44 5.15 9.17
C ILE A 95 -37.33 5.85 9.96
N THR A 96 -37.58 6.24 11.20
CA THR A 96 -36.58 6.91 12.04
C THR A 96 -35.42 5.97 12.41
N ALA A 97 -35.68 4.70 12.71
CA ALA A 97 -34.67 3.71 12.99
C ALA A 97 -33.77 3.45 11.78
N ILE A 98 -34.35 3.31 10.58
CA ILE A 98 -33.58 3.15 9.32
C ILE A 98 -32.68 4.36 9.06
N LEU A 99 -33.18 5.58 9.29
CA LEU A 99 -32.35 6.79 9.13
C LEU A 99 -31.18 6.82 10.11
N TYR A 100 -31.39 6.48 11.38
CA TYR A 100 -30.31 6.41 12.37
C TYR A 100 -29.29 5.32 12.02
N VAL A 101 -29.76 4.13 11.65
CA VAL A 101 -28.90 3.01 11.26
C VAL A 101 -28.11 3.35 10.00
N ALA A 102 -28.74 3.93 8.99
CA ALA A 102 -28.06 4.33 7.76
C ALA A 102 -26.95 5.37 8.03
N PHE A 103 -27.23 6.39 8.85
CA PHE A 103 -26.25 7.40 9.25
C PHE A 103 -25.09 6.78 10.04
N PHE A 104 -25.40 5.93 11.01
CA PHE A 104 -24.39 5.24 11.81
C PHE A 104 -23.53 4.31 10.95
N THR A 105 -24.14 3.51 10.09
CA THR A 105 -23.43 2.59 9.20
C THR A 105 -22.51 3.36 8.25
N PHE A 106 -22.99 4.49 7.70
CA PHE A 106 -22.15 5.37 6.89
C PHE A 106 -20.93 5.89 7.68
N ALA A 107 -21.16 6.41 8.89
CA ALA A 107 -20.09 6.92 9.73
C ALA A 107 -19.09 5.83 10.12
N TRP A 108 -19.58 4.63 10.43
CA TRP A 108 -18.76 3.50 10.85
C TRP A 108 -17.96 2.88 9.70
N GLU A 109 -18.61 2.61 8.56
CA GLU A 109 -17.99 1.90 7.44
C GLU A 109 -17.09 2.79 6.58
N ILE A 110 -17.38 4.08 6.48
CA ILE A 110 -16.62 5.00 5.62
C ILE A 110 -15.70 5.90 6.45
N CYS A 111 -16.23 6.59 7.47
CA CYS A 111 -15.43 7.57 8.20
C CYS A 111 -14.46 6.92 9.17
N ASN A 112 -14.87 5.90 9.91
CA ASN A 112 -14.05 5.27 10.95
C ASN A 112 -12.76 4.61 10.42
N PRO A 113 -12.74 3.83 9.33
CA PRO A 113 -11.51 3.26 8.77
C PRO A 113 -10.51 4.34 8.33
N ILE A 114 -11.01 5.41 7.68
CA ILE A 114 -10.18 6.53 7.24
C ILE A 114 -9.52 7.23 8.45
N ILE A 115 -10.31 7.50 9.49
CA ILE A 115 -9.84 8.16 10.71
C ILE A 115 -8.84 7.26 11.44
N THR A 116 -9.18 5.98 11.63
CA THR A 116 -8.32 5.02 12.32
C THR A 116 -6.99 4.82 11.58
N GLY A 117 -7.02 4.74 10.24
CA GLY A 117 -5.82 4.67 9.42
C GLY A 117 -4.91 5.91 9.57
N LYS A 118 -5.50 7.11 9.68
CA LYS A 118 -4.74 8.34 9.94
C LYS A 118 -4.18 8.41 11.36
N ILE A 119 -4.93 7.93 12.36
CA ILE A 119 -4.47 7.85 13.75
C ILE A 119 -3.27 6.92 13.85
N LYS A 120 -3.40 5.69 13.30
CA LYS A 120 -2.32 4.70 13.32
C LYS A 120 -1.04 5.19 12.65
N LYS A 121 -1.17 5.88 11.50
CA LYS A 121 -0.01 6.52 10.86
C LYS A 121 0.70 7.53 11.78
N ILE A 122 -0.05 8.32 12.53
CA ILE A 122 0.54 9.32 13.45
C ILE A 122 1.21 8.62 14.65
N GLU A 123 0.63 7.53 15.14
CA GLU A 123 1.17 6.72 16.25
C GLU A 123 2.47 5.99 15.85
N GLU A 124 2.61 5.62 14.59
CA GLU A 124 3.80 4.93 14.05
C GLU A 124 4.97 5.90 13.77
N LEU A 125 4.73 7.21 13.63
CA LEU A 125 5.77 8.19 13.27
C LEU A 125 6.96 8.23 14.24
N PRO A 126 6.79 8.20 15.58
CA PRO A 126 7.94 8.25 16.50
C PRO A 126 8.83 7.01 16.39
N SER A 127 8.25 5.82 16.22
CA SER A 127 9.02 4.58 16.04
C SER A 127 9.78 4.59 14.71
N LEU A 128 9.14 5.03 13.65
CA LEU A 128 9.76 5.18 12.32
C LEU A 128 10.90 6.22 12.35
N MET A 129 10.70 7.33 13.05
CA MET A 129 11.75 8.33 13.24
C MET A 129 12.97 7.75 13.98
N LYS A 130 12.74 7.01 15.09
CA LYS A 130 13.80 6.34 15.84
C LYS A 130 14.54 5.31 14.98
N GLU A 131 13.83 4.56 14.15
CA GLU A 131 14.41 3.60 13.20
C GLU A 131 15.32 4.31 12.19
N TYR A 132 14.88 5.41 11.59
CA TYR A 132 15.71 6.20 10.68
C TYR A 132 16.92 6.83 11.39
N GLN A 133 16.79 7.31 12.63
CA GLN A 133 17.91 7.80 13.41
C GLN A 133 18.97 6.71 13.64
N ASN A 134 18.53 5.51 14.05
CA ASN A 134 19.42 4.38 14.29
C ASN A 134 20.10 3.91 13.00
N SER A 135 19.34 3.80 11.92
CA SER A 135 19.89 3.44 10.60
C SER A 135 20.92 4.47 10.12
N SER A 136 20.65 5.76 10.34
CA SER A 136 21.63 6.81 10.01
C SER A 136 22.92 6.67 10.80
N GLU A 137 22.84 6.39 12.10
CA GLU A 137 24.02 6.18 12.94
C GLU A 137 24.83 4.93 12.53
N ILE A 138 24.15 3.83 12.24
CA ILE A 138 24.78 2.57 11.78
C ILE A 138 25.52 2.82 10.46
N MET A 139 24.86 3.42 9.47
CA MET A 139 25.48 3.72 8.17
C MET A 139 26.63 4.72 8.29
N PHE A 140 26.50 5.71 9.17
CA PHE A 140 27.61 6.63 9.46
C PHE A 140 28.85 5.91 9.99
N ASN A 141 28.66 5.00 10.94
CA ASN A 141 29.74 4.21 11.54
C ASN A 141 30.35 3.20 10.55
N SER A 142 29.59 2.80 9.55
CA SER A 142 30.07 1.94 8.43
C SER A 142 30.74 2.75 7.31
N ASN A 143 30.94 4.07 7.48
CA ASN A 143 31.48 5.00 6.48
C ASN A 143 30.62 5.15 5.21
N ASP A 144 29.37 4.69 5.25
CA ASP A 144 28.38 4.95 4.20
C ASP A 144 27.63 6.25 4.49
N TYR A 145 28.31 7.37 4.21
CA TYR A 145 27.79 8.70 4.51
C TYR A 145 26.58 9.08 3.67
N GLU A 146 26.41 8.47 2.52
CA GLU A 146 25.29 8.75 1.61
C GLU A 146 23.98 8.14 2.12
N LEU A 147 24.02 6.86 2.50
CA LEU A 147 22.88 6.23 3.18
C LEU A 147 22.59 6.87 4.53
N SER A 148 23.65 7.22 5.29
CA SER A 148 23.50 7.96 6.56
C SER A 148 22.76 9.27 6.36
N TYR A 149 23.15 10.09 5.37
CA TYR A 149 22.48 11.34 5.03
C TYR A 149 21.03 11.13 4.62
N LYS A 150 20.76 10.10 3.82
CA LYS A 150 19.40 9.71 3.42
C LYS A 150 18.51 9.46 4.63
N TYR A 151 18.94 8.59 5.55
CA TYR A 151 18.16 8.28 6.75
C TYR A 151 18.01 9.49 7.68
N ALA A 152 19.06 10.29 7.87
CA ALA A 152 18.99 11.54 8.62
C ALA A 152 17.96 12.51 8.01
N LYS A 153 17.95 12.65 6.69
CA LYS A 153 16.98 13.48 5.96
C LYS A 153 15.54 12.97 6.10
N MET A 154 15.34 11.65 6.11
CA MET A 154 14.03 11.05 6.36
C MET A 154 13.56 11.31 7.80
N ALA A 155 14.42 11.13 8.79
CA ALA A 155 14.10 11.47 10.18
C ALA A 155 13.77 12.96 10.34
N SER A 156 14.54 13.86 9.73
CA SER A 156 14.30 15.30 9.75
C SER A 156 13.01 15.72 9.05
N LYS A 157 12.55 15.01 8.01
CA LYS A 157 11.23 15.25 7.39
C LYS A 157 10.07 14.91 8.34
N ILE A 158 10.24 13.93 9.20
CA ILE A 158 9.24 13.54 10.19
C ILE A 158 9.14 14.58 11.31
N ASP A 159 10.28 14.95 11.91
CA ASP A 159 10.35 16.04 12.88
C ASP A 159 11.58 16.93 12.63
N PRO A 160 11.39 18.08 11.95
CA PRO A 160 12.48 19.02 11.70
C PRO A 160 12.97 19.73 12.96
N SER A 161 12.18 19.73 14.04
CA SER A 161 12.49 20.44 15.30
C SER A 161 13.32 19.60 16.28
N ASP A 162 13.44 18.29 16.04
CA ASP A 162 14.23 17.40 16.89
C ASP A 162 15.72 17.67 16.73
N LYS A 163 16.39 17.95 17.86
CA LYS A 163 17.82 18.25 17.91
C LYS A 163 18.69 17.11 17.39
N LYS A 164 18.31 15.86 17.66
CA LYS A 164 19.04 14.67 17.20
C LYS A 164 18.97 14.55 15.69
N ASN A 165 17.79 14.79 15.10
CA ASN A 165 17.61 14.79 13.64
C ASN A 165 18.49 15.85 12.97
N GLN A 166 18.53 17.06 13.52
CA GLN A 166 19.36 18.15 12.98
C GLN A 166 20.85 17.82 13.09
N GLN A 167 21.30 17.23 14.21
CA GLN A 167 22.69 16.83 14.40
C GLN A 167 23.10 15.71 13.43
N LEU A 168 22.27 14.69 13.26
CA LEU A 168 22.53 13.59 12.33
C LEU A 168 22.59 14.09 10.88
N LEU A 169 21.65 14.98 10.51
CA LEU A 169 21.62 15.56 9.16
C LEU A 169 22.89 16.37 8.88
N PHE A 170 23.24 17.29 9.78
CA PHE A 170 24.43 18.14 9.64
C PHE A 170 25.71 17.32 9.60
N ARG A 171 25.84 16.31 10.49
CA ARG A 171 27.03 15.46 10.58
C ARG A 171 27.22 14.61 9.31
N SER A 172 26.13 14.02 8.80
CA SER A 172 26.18 13.19 7.60
C SER A 172 26.39 14.02 6.34
N GLU A 173 25.79 15.20 6.24
CA GLU A 173 25.99 16.14 5.13
C GLU A 173 27.44 16.60 5.06
N LYS A 174 28.03 17.00 6.18
CA LYS A 174 29.42 17.41 6.26
C LYS A 174 30.38 16.30 5.84
N ALA A 175 30.15 15.07 6.32
CA ALA A 175 30.98 13.91 5.95
C ALA A 175 30.85 13.56 4.46
N LEU A 176 29.67 13.73 3.89
CA LEU A 176 29.41 13.53 2.45
C LEU A 176 30.17 14.57 1.61
N ASP A 177 30.14 15.84 2.01
CA ASP A 177 30.86 16.93 1.33
C ASP A 177 32.38 16.75 1.43
N GLU A 178 32.90 16.33 2.58
CA GLU A 178 34.31 16.01 2.76
C GLU A 178 34.74 14.84 1.86
N LYS A 179 33.94 13.76 1.77
CA LYS A 179 34.18 12.62 0.87
C LYS A 179 34.14 13.04 -0.60
N ALA A 180 33.18 13.89 -0.98
CA ALA A 180 33.08 14.41 -2.35
C ALA A 180 34.28 15.30 -2.72
N ASN A 181 34.78 16.11 -1.80
CA ASN A 181 35.98 16.93 -2.01
C ASN A 181 37.27 16.09 -2.10
N ILE A 182 37.40 15.04 -1.30
CA ILE A 182 38.48 14.07 -1.38
C ILE A 182 38.43 13.30 -2.71
N SER A 183 37.22 12.87 -3.14
CA SER A 183 37.06 12.19 -4.44
C SER A 183 37.43 13.09 -5.60
N LYS A 184 37.06 14.36 -5.60
CA LYS A 184 37.49 15.33 -6.61
C LYS A 184 38.99 15.53 -6.64
N SER A 185 39.66 15.60 -5.48
CA SER A 185 41.11 15.72 -5.39
C SER A 185 41.84 14.44 -5.84
N ILE A 186 41.26 13.27 -5.56
CA ILE A 186 41.82 11.96 -6.00
C ILE A 186 41.63 11.79 -7.52
N ILE A 187 40.46 12.14 -8.05
CA ILE A 187 40.21 12.11 -9.50
C ILE A 187 41.14 13.05 -10.23
N GLN A 188 41.45 14.20 -9.66
CA GLN A 188 42.42 15.14 -10.21
C GLN A 188 43.85 14.62 -10.15
N SER A 189 44.22 13.85 -9.10
CA SER A 189 45.54 13.19 -8.97
C SER A 189 45.63 11.85 -9.71
N MET A 190 44.51 11.12 -9.91
CA MET A 190 44.48 9.87 -10.70
C MET A 190 44.45 10.13 -12.21
N HIS A 191 44.11 11.33 -12.65
CA HIS A 191 44.24 11.72 -14.08
C HIS A 191 45.71 11.75 -14.55
N GLU A 192 46.66 11.70 -13.61
CA GLU A 192 48.09 11.65 -13.92
C GLU A 192 48.72 10.23 -13.88
N LEU A 193 48.03 9.21 -13.40
CA LEU A 193 48.57 7.86 -13.23
C LEU A 193 47.51 6.81 -13.52
N THR A 194 47.55 6.20 -14.65
CA THR A 194 47.24 4.80 -14.95
C THR A 194 46.56 4.55 -16.28
N PHE A 195 47.37 4.13 -17.23
CA PHE A 195 46.97 3.18 -18.26
C PHE A 195 47.61 1.84 -17.91
N GLY A 196 46.79 0.84 -17.61
CA GLY A 196 47.21 -0.53 -17.39
C GLY A 196 46.10 -1.49 -17.79
N ASP A 197 46.40 -2.31 -18.80
CA ASP A 197 45.56 -3.34 -19.37
C ASP A 197 44.99 -4.31 -18.34
N THR A 198 43.71 -4.55 -18.35
CA THR A 198 43.09 -5.73 -17.72
C THR A 198 42.04 -6.34 -18.63
N GLU A 199 42.34 -7.57 -19.06
CA GLU A 199 41.37 -8.48 -19.73
C GLU A 199 40.27 -8.89 -18.76
N TYR A 200 39.00 -8.66 -19.17
CA TYR A 200 37.84 -9.11 -18.43
C TYR A 200 37.20 -10.34 -19.08
N GLY A 201 37.11 -11.41 -18.30
CA GLY A 201 36.41 -12.64 -18.64
C GLY A 201 34.88 -12.45 -18.57
N ILE A 202 34.19 -12.89 -19.59
CA ILE A 202 32.74 -12.69 -19.85
C ILE A 202 31.93 -13.85 -19.25
N PRO A 203 30.92 -13.62 -18.41
CA PRO A 203 29.85 -14.58 -18.18
C PRO A 203 28.74 -14.43 -19.21
N LYS A 204 28.57 -15.42 -20.06
CA LYS A 204 27.42 -15.51 -20.98
C LYS A 204 26.16 -15.89 -20.20
N LYS A 205 25.16 -15.00 -20.12
CA LYS A 205 23.78 -15.38 -19.85
C LYS A 205 22.85 -14.61 -20.78
N LYS A 206 22.16 -15.34 -21.66
CA LYS A 206 21.12 -14.84 -22.55
C LYS A 206 19.89 -14.47 -21.72
N THR A 207 19.44 -13.22 -21.81
CA THR A 207 18.08 -12.82 -21.42
C THR A 207 17.34 -12.52 -22.73
N GLU A 208 16.43 -13.39 -23.12
CA GLU A 208 15.58 -13.19 -24.31
C GLU A 208 14.35 -12.36 -23.91
N ILE A 209 14.16 -11.23 -24.58
CA ILE A 209 12.95 -10.42 -24.50
C ILE A 209 11.97 -10.94 -25.54
N PRO A 210 10.70 -11.28 -25.22
CA PRO A 210 9.70 -11.75 -26.18
C PRO A 210 9.35 -10.66 -27.19
N THR A 211 9.36 -11.00 -28.45
CA THR A 211 9.24 -10.06 -29.58
C THR A 211 7.92 -10.22 -30.34
N GLU A 212 7.30 -9.08 -30.73
CA GLU A 212 6.10 -9.06 -31.57
C GLU A 212 6.38 -9.53 -33.01
N PRO A 213 5.42 -10.18 -33.70
CA PRO A 213 5.54 -10.52 -35.12
C PRO A 213 5.85 -9.25 -35.94
N PHE A 214 6.85 -9.30 -36.82
CA PHE A 214 7.41 -8.20 -37.64
C PHE A 214 8.47 -7.30 -36.99
N GLU A 215 8.93 -7.58 -35.77
CA GLU A 215 9.95 -6.75 -35.13
C GLU A 215 11.31 -6.86 -35.81
N THR A 216 11.71 -8.06 -36.26
CA THR A 216 12.93 -8.28 -37.02
C THR A 216 13.01 -7.39 -38.26
N TYR A 217 11.92 -7.28 -39.03
CA TYR A 217 11.85 -6.44 -40.22
C TYR A 217 11.98 -4.95 -39.87
N LYS A 218 11.29 -4.48 -38.85
CA LYS A 218 11.39 -3.07 -38.40
C LYS A 218 12.81 -2.73 -37.97
N LEU A 219 13.42 -3.59 -37.17
CA LEU A 219 14.80 -3.41 -36.70
C LEU A 219 15.80 -3.41 -37.87
N LEU A 220 15.61 -4.29 -38.86
CA LEU A 220 16.40 -4.30 -40.08
C LEU A 220 16.27 -3.01 -40.88
N GLN A 221 15.06 -2.46 -41.03
CA GLN A 221 14.85 -1.18 -41.72
C GLN A 221 15.55 -0.03 -40.98
N THR A 222 15.45 -0.01 -39.66
CA THR A 222 16.17 0.98 -38.83
C THR A 222 17.69 0.83 -38.98
N ALA A 223 18.22 -0.42 -39.00
CA ALA A 223 19.64 -0.66 -39.22
C ALA A 223 20.11 -0.16 -40.60
N LYS A 224 19.31 -0.35 -41.65
CA LYS A 224 19.58 0.18 -43.00
C LYS A 224 19.59 1.70 -43.03
N GLN A 225 18.64 2.32 -42.36
CA GLN A 225 18.57 3.78 -42.25
C GLN A 225 19.82 4.32 -41.55
N CYS A 226 20.20 3.75 -40.42
CA CYS A 226 21.43 4.11 -39.68
C CYS A 226 22.67 3.95 -40.58
N MET A 227 22.76 2.89 -41.37
CA MET A 227 23.89 2.66 -42.29
C MET A 227 23.96 3.76 -43.37
N ASN A 228 22.82 4.18 -43.92
CA ASN A 228 22.74 5.26 -44.91
C ASN A 228 23.09 6.62 -44.31
N GLU A 229 22.74 6.84 -43.04
CA GLU A 229 23.05 8.07 -42.30
C GLU A 229 24.49 8.08 -41.74
N LYS A 230 25.27 7.02 -42.01
CA LYS A 230 26.64 6.80 -41.49
C LYS A 230 26.70 6.66 -39.94
N ASP A 231 25.57 6.36 -39.30
CA ASP A 231 25.48 5.95 -37.90
C ASP A 231 25.84 4.46 -37.78
N TYR A 232 27.14 4.16 -37.76
CA TYR A 232 27.60 2.78 -37.74
C TYR A 232 27.35 2.07 -36.41
N PHE A 233 27.35 2.81 -35.32
CA PHE A 233 26.95 2.28 -34.02
C PHE A 233 25.50 1.83 -34.05
N GLY A 234 24.59 2.68 -34.52
CA GLY A 234 23.17 2.35 -34.69
C GLY A 234 22.94 1.21 -35.64
N ALA A 235 23.61 1.21 -36.79
CA ALA A 235 23.49 0.13 -37.78
C ALA A 235 23.87 -1.23 -37.20
N HIS A 236 24.97 -1.30 -36.46
CA HIS A 236 25.40 -2.53 -35.77
C HIS A 236 24.44 -2.91 -34.66
N TYR A 237 24.03 -1.96 -33.82
CA TYR A 237 23.12 -2.24 -32.70
C TYR A 237 21.78 -2.80 -33.16
N TYR A 238 21.08 -2.12 -34.10
CA TYR A 238 19.78 -2.58 -34.54
C TYR A 238 19.86 -3.86 -35.37
N SER A 239 20.93 -4.09 -36.13
CA SER A 239 21.12 -5.37 -36.81
C SER A 239 21.36 -6.52 -35.82
N GLN A 240 22.07 -6.30 -34.73
CA GLN A 240 22.23 -7.30 -33.65
C GLN A 240 20.91 -7.55 -32.92
N GLN A 241 20.10 -6.52 -32.63
CA GLN A 241 18.78 -6.69 -32.03
C GLN A 241 17.85 -7.48 -32.98
N ALA A 242 17.89 -7.18 -34.28
CA ALA A 242 17.14 -7.93 -35.28
C ALA A 242 17.55 -9.43 -35.29
N LEU A 243 18.83 -9.73 -35.19
CA LEU A 243 19.34 -11.11 -35.12
C LEU A 243 18.91 -11.85 -33.85
N ARG A 244 18.79 -11.13 -32.72
CA ARG A 244 18.28 -11.71 -31.46
C ARG A 244 16.78 -11.98 -31.51
N ALA A 245 16.04 -11.12 -32.22
CA ALA A 245 14.59 -11.23 -32.41
C ALA A 245 14.19 -12.25 -33.47
N ALA A 246 15.10 -12.58 -34.40
CA ALA A 246 14.81 -13.43 -35.56
C ALA A 246 14.57 -14.90 -35.16
N SER A 247 13.50 -15.49 -35.69
CA SER A 247 13.31 -16.94 -35.63
C SER A 247 14.35 -17.64 -36.52
N PRO A 248 14.71 -18.92 -36.28
CA PRO A 248 15.75 -19.61 -37.03
C PRO A 248 15.53 -19.70 -38.57
N ARG A 249 14.30 -19.44 -39.03
CA ARG A 249 13.91 -19.47 -40.45
C ARG A 249 13.55 -18.08 -41.00
N ASP A 250 13.89 -17.01 -40.30
CA ASP A 250 13.59 -15.64 -40.76
C ASP A 250 14.44 -15.29 -41.99
N ILE A 251 13.79 -14.82 -43.03
CA ILE A 251 14.40 -14.44 -44.32
C ILE A 251 15.42 -13.28 -44.12
N ASN A 252 15.20 -12.44 -43.13
CA ASN A 252 15.99 -11.23 -42.88
C ASN A 252 17.34 -11.50 -42.21
N ILE A 253 17.59 -12.72 -41.68
CA ILE A 253 18.82 -13.06 -40.94
C ILE A 253 20.10 -12.76 -41.72
N THR A 254 20.11 -13.14 -43.01
CA THR A 254 21.29 -12.97 -43.88
C THR A 254 21.66 -11.50 -44.04
N GLU A 255 20.67 -10.66 -44.28
CA GLU A 255 20.85 -9.23 -44.46
C GLU A 255 21.25 -8.52 -43.13
N CYS A 256 20.64 -8.93 -42.02
CA CYS A 256 21.03 -8.43 -40.70
C CYS A 256 22.51 -8.76 -40.38
N LYS A 257 22.98 -9.97 -40.69
CA LYS A 257 24.39 -10.36 -40.55
C LYS A 257 25.32 -9.52 -41.41
N GLN A 258 24.94 -9.25 -42.66
CA GLN A 258 25.73 -8.44 -43.59
C GLN A 258 25.89 -6.99 -43.09
N ILE A 259 24.79 -6.35 -42.68
CA ILE A 259 24.82 -4.98 -42.15
C ILE A 259 25.61 -4.93 -40.86
N SER A 260 25.41 -5.88 -39.96
CA SER A 260 26.15 -5.98 -38.71
C SER A 260 27.68 -6.08 -38.94
N ALA A 261 28.10 -6.98 -39.85
CA ALA A 261 29.51 -7.16 -40.17
C ALA A 261 30.10 -5.93 -40.88
N ALA A 262 29.37 -5.32 -41.82
CA ALA A 262 29.81 -4.12 -42.53
C ALA A 262 30.00 -2.93 -41.54
N ALA A 263 29.02 -2.69 -40.68
CA ALA A 263 29.09 -1.63 -39.67
C ALA A 263 30.26 -1.87 -38.69
N TRP A 264 30.43 -3.11 -38.22
CA TRP A 264 31.51 -3.46 -37.32
C TRP A 264 32.91 -3.29 -37.93
N ASN A 265 33.08 -3.66 -39.20
CA ASN A 265 34.34 -3.45 -39.92
C ASN A 265 34.69 -1.98 -40.04
N ILE A 266 33.71 -1.11 -40.28
CA ILE A 266 33.96 0.33 -40.33
C ILE A 266 34.32 0.88 -38.96
N LEU A 267 33.62 0.49 -37.89
CA LEU A 267 33.91 0.90 -36.53
C LEU A 267 35.32 0.47 -36.06
N SER A 268 35.74 -0.74 -36.42
CA SER A 268 37.04 -1.28 -36.05
C SER A 268 38.19 -0.67 -36.85
N GLN A 269 37.92 -0.10 -38.04
CA GLN A 269 38.93 0.48 -38.91
C GLN A 269 38.98 2.03 -38.85
N SER A 270 38.00 2.69 -38.23
CA SER A 270 37.91 4.14 -38.13
C SER A 270 38.90 4.69 -37.11
N GLN A 271 40.12 4.92 -37.47
CA GLN A 271 41.16 5.51 -36.60
C GLN A 271 41.77 6.79 -37.15
N ASN A 272 41.14 7.51 -38.04
CA ASN A 272 41.66 8.79 -38.53
C ASN A 272 41.07 9.96 -37.71
N PHE A 273 41.60 10.12 -36.49
CA PHE A 273 41.29 11.26 -35.63
C PHE A 273 42.31 12.36 -35.80
N THR A 274 41.85 13.61 -35.77
CA THR A 274 42.68 14.80 -35.91
C THR A 274 43.36 15.22 -34.61
N THR A 275 42.79 14.83 -33.47
CA THR A 275 43.31 15.17 -32.14
C THR A 275 43.31 13.93 -31.19
N THR A 276 44.18 13.94 -30.19
CA THR A 276 44.24 12.92 -29.15
C THR A 276 42.95 12.91 -28.31
N GLU A 277 42.30 14.04 -28.14
CA GLU A 277 41.06 14.20 -27.40
C GLU A 277 39.88 13.53 -28.12
N GLU A 278 39.72 13.74 -29.42
CA GLU A 278 38.73 13.04 -30.25
C GLU A 278 38.94 11.55 -30.25
N GLN A 279 40.18 11.09 -30.28
CA GLN A 279 40.53 9.68 -30.19
C GLN A 279 40.09 9.07 -28.83
N ASN A 280 40.34 9.77 -27.74
CA ASN A 280 39.95 9.32 -26.41
C ASN A 280 38.41 9.30 -26.25
N ILE A 281 37.70 10.30 -26.79
CA ILE A 281 36.23 10.33 -26.77
C ILE A 281 35.66 9.16 -27.58
N PHE A 282 36.21 8.89 -28.76
CA PHE A 282 35.78 7.76 -29.58
C PHE A 282 36.05 6.42 -28.87
N ALA A 283 37.22 6.24 -28.26
CA ALA A 283 37.56 5.05 -27.52
C ALA A 283 36.56 4.77 -26.38
N LYS A 284 36.21 5.79 -25.63
CA LYS A 284 35.18 5.68 -24.56
C LYS A 284 33.79 5.38 -25.13
N LYS A 285 33.35 6.05 -26.22
CA LYS A 285 32.08 5.70 -26.88
C LYS A 285 32.06 4.25 -27.34
N TYR A 286 33.17 3.79 -27.91
CA TYR A 286 33.32 2.39 -28.34
C TYR A 286 33.27 1.41 -27.17
N GLU A 287 33.98 1.70 -26.05
CA GLU A 287 33.92 0.94 -24.82
C GLU A 287 32.50 0.80 -24.29
N GLY A 288 31.78 1.90 -24.11
CA GLY A 288 30.38 1.90 -23.66
C GLY A 288 29.46 1.16 -24.62
N TYR A 289 29.68 1.28 -25.93
CA TYR A 289 28.92 0.56 -26.93
C TYR A 289 29.17 -0.97 -26.88
N VAL A 290 30.43 -1.39 -26.75
CA VAL A 290 30.79 -2.81 -26.59
C VAL A 290 30.16 -3.40 -25.33
N ALA A 291 30.21 -2.68 -24.21
CA ALA A 291 29.55 -3.09 -22.97
C ALA A 291 28.03 -3.26 -23.18
N LEU A 292 27.38 -2.31 -23.86
CA LEU A 292 25.94 -2.38 -24.19
C LEU A 292 25.60 -3.65 -25.01
N VAL A 293 26.38 -3.93 -26.06
CA VAL A 293 26.15 -5.07 -26.94
C VAL A 293 26.38 -6.40 -26.19
N ASN A 294 27.34 -6.44 -25.28
CA ASN A 294 27.63 -7.61 -24.45
C ASN A 294 26.59 -7.81 -23.32
N GLY A 295 25.69 -6.85 -23.09
CA GLY A 295 24.67 -6.91 -22.06
C GLY A 295 25.14 -6.42 -20.68
N ASP A 296 26.32 -5.80 -20.60
CA ASP A 296 26.79 -5.10 -19.40
C ASP A 296 26.21 -3.67 -19.39
N PHE A 297 24.94 -3.60 -19.01
CA PHE A 297 24.19 -2.33 -19.01
C PHE A 297 24.67 -1.39 -17.91
N VAL A 298 25.26 -1.91 -16.85
CA VAL A 298 25.78 -1.12 -15.73
C VAL A 298 26.99 -0.32 -16.20
N HIS A 299 28.02 -1.00 -16.70
CA HIS A 299 29.23 -0.34 -17.22
C HIS A 299 28.89 0.60 -18.39
N ALA A 300 28.09 0.13 -19.34
CA ALA A 300 27.66 0.96 -20.49
C ALA A 300 26.98 2.27 -20.04
N TYR A 301 26.09 2.20 -19.03
CA TYR A 301 25.44 3.40 -18.50
C TYR A 301 26.47 4.40 -17.93
N TYR A 302 27.42 3.96 -17.10
CA TYR A 302 28.38 4.88 -16.48
C TYR A 302 29.33 5.49 -17.49
N VAL A 303 29.74 4.75 -18.51
CA VAL A 303 30.57 5.31 -19.60
C VAL A 303 29.82 6.43 -20.32
N PHE A 304 28.58 6.18 -20.79
CA PHE A 304 27.82 7.23 -21.49
C PHE A 304 27.35 8.36 -20.55
N HIS A 305 27.06 8.07 -19.30
CA HIS A 305 26.76 9.08 -18.30
C HIS A 305 27.96 10.00 -18.03
N THR A 306 29.14 9.44 -17.88
CA THR A 306 30.38 10.22 -17.70
C THR A 306 30.66 11.10 -18.90
N LEU A 307 30.55 10.56 -20.12
CA LEU A 307 30.69 11.34 -21.35
C LEU A 307 29.67 12.49 -21.43
N PHE A 308 28.41 12.24 -21.11
CA PHE A 308 27.35 13.23 -21.15
C PHE A 308 27.62 14.43 -20.23
N TYR A 309 28.18 14.19 -19.05
CA TYR A 309 28.48 15.25 -18.07
C TYR A 309 29.90 15.82 -18.19
N GLN A 310 30.76 15.26 -19.06
CA GLN A 310 32.15 15.70 -19.21
C GLN A 310 32.25 17.09 -19.87
N SER A 311 31.45 17.38 -20.91
CA SER A 311 31.42 18.69 -21.56
C SER A 311 30.05 19.02 -22.13
N LYS A 312 29.79 20.33 -22.41
CA LYS A 312 28.56 20.78 -23.08
C LYS A 312 28.43 20.24 -24.50
N GLU A 313 29.54 20.05 -25.19
CA GLU A 313 29.57 19.53 -26.56
C GLU A 313 29.15 18.07 -26.59
N LEU A 314 29.63 17.26 -25.66
CA LEU A 314 29.24 15.84 -25.50
C LEU A 314 27.79 15.66 -25.00
N SER A 315 27.25 16.61 -24.23
CA SER A 315 25.85 16.57 -23.81
C SER A 315 24.86 16.78 -24.96
N ILE A 316 25.32 17.28 -26.13
CA ILE A 316 24.52 17.49 -27.35
C ILE A 316 24.86 16.40 -28.40
N ASP A 317 25.92 15.65 -28.21
CA ASP A 317 26.34 14.59 -29.13
C ASP A 317 25.25 13.52 -29.27
N SER A 318 24.83 13.29 -30.52
CA SER A 318 23.69 12.41 -30.82
C SER A 318 23.90 10.96 -30.34
N ASP A 319 25.13 10.45 -30.44
CA ASP A 319 25.46 9.09 -30.00
C ASP A 319 25.43 8.97 -28.48
N VAL A 320 26.04 9.94 -27.79
CA VAL A 320 26.08 9.95 -26.31
C VAL A 320 24.69 10.03 -25.73
N VAL A 321 23.84 10.94 -26.23
CA VAL A 321 22.45 11.10 -25.76
C VAL A 321 21.64 9.83 -26.04
N ARG A 322 21.74 9.27 -27.24
CA ARG A 322 21.00 8.11 -27.67
C ARG A 322 21.38 6.86 -26.86
N TYR A 323 22.69 6.59 -26.73
CA TYR A 323 23.12 5.39 -26.01
C TYR A 323 22.97 5.53 -24.49
N LEU A 324 23.04 6.73 -23.94
CA LEU A 324 22.66 6.97 -22.55
C LEU A 324 21.19 6.62 -22.30
N ASP A 325 20.27 7.04 -23.17
CA ASP A 325 18.84 6.69 -23.06
C ASP A 325 18.60 5.18 -23.21
N ILE A 326 19.26 4.54 -24.18
CA ILE A 326 19.15 3.09 -24.40
C ILE A 326 19.69 2.30 -23.20
N THR A 327 20.87 2.64 -22.71
CA THR A 327 21.49 1.97 -21.57
C THR A 327 20.71 2.17 -20.28
N GLN A 328 20.18 3.40 -20.06
CA GLN A 328 19.34 3.67 -18.91
C GLN A 328 18.03 2.88 -18.94
N LYS A 329 17.39 2.76 -20.11
CA LYS A 329 16.18 1.93 -20.26
C LYS A 329 16.48 0.44 -20.03
N ALA A 330 17.60 -0.07 -20.56
CA ALA A 330 18.01 -1.45 -20.35
C ALA A 330 18.37 -1.71 -18.88
N LEU A 331 19.12 -0.81 -18.25
CA LEU A 331 19.46 -0.86 -16.83
C LEU A 331 18.21 -0.90 -15.94
N ASN A 332 17.22 -0.08 -16.23
CA ASN A 332 15.97 0.01 -15.48
C ASN A 332 15.12 -1.27 -15.50
N ASN A 333 15.46 -2.25 -16.33
CA ASN A 333 14.78 -3.55 -16.33
C ASN A 333 15.37 -4.52 -15.29
N GLN A 334 16.64 -4.32 -14.90
CA GLN A 334 17.34 -5.20 -13.97
C GLN A 334 17.70 -4.51 -12.65
N TYR A 335 17.85 -3.20 -12.68
CA TYR A 335 18.26 -2.37 -11.55
C TYR A 335 17.33 -1.15 -11.42
N PHE A 336 17.41 -0.48 -10.28
CA PHE A 336 16.86 0.85 -10.11
C PHE A 336 17.91 1.75 -9.45
N PHE A 337 17.76 3.06 -9.62
CA PHE A 337 18.65 3.99 -8.95
C PHE A 337 18.21 4.21 -7.52
N TYR A 338 19.11 3.99 -6.56
CA TYR A 338 18.73 4.10 -5.17
C TYR A 338 18.40 5.53 -4.74
N ASP A 339 18.86 6.56 -5.48
CA ASP A 339 18.48 7.95 -5.29
C ASP A 339 16.97 8.20 -5.55
N GLU A 340 16.30 7.35 -6.31
CA GLU A 340 14.84 7.40 -6.49
C GLU A 340 14.11 7.31 -5.15
N THR A 341 14.70 6.63 -4.16
CA THR A 341 14.13 6.49 -2.83
C THR A 341 14.33 7.73 -1.95
N PHE A 342 15.21 8.68 -2.31
CA PHE A 342 15.45 9.91 -1.55
C PHE A 342 14.27 10.89 -1.58
N ASN A 343 13.54 10.90 -2.69
CA ASN A 343 12.41 11.80 -2.90
C ASN A 343 11.08 11.20 -2.47
N LEU A 344 11.08 9.99 -1.91
CA LEU A 344 9.88 9.40 -1.34
C LEU A 344 9.41 10.27 -0.18
N GLN A 345 8.11 10.56 -0.13
CA GLN A 345 7.52 11.28 0.99
C GLN A 345 7.79 10.48 2.27
N GLY A 346 8.13 11.17 3.38
CA GLY A 346 8.49 10.54 4.64
C GLY A 346 7.38 9.71 5.30
N TYR A 347 6.21 9.59 4.66
CA TYR A 347 5.09 8.79 5.13
C TYR A 347 4.86 7.62 4.17
N GLU A 348 5.05 6.42 4.67
CA GLU A 348 4.76 5.19 3.95
C GLU A 348 3.25 4.96 3.83
N ASN A 349 2.82 4.33 2.75
CA ASN A 349 1.40 4.02 2.50
C ASN A 349 0.94 2.83 3.36
N ALA A 350 1.84 1.89 3.62
CA ALA A 350 1.62 0.75 4.49
C ALA A 350 2.92 0.36 5.20
N ASN A 351 2.80 -0.14 6.42
CA ASN A 351 3.91 -0.63 7.23
C ASN A 351 3.62 -2.05 7.69
N ASN A 352 4.67 -2.84 7.95
CA ASN A 352 4.57 -4.21 8.44
C ASN A 352 3.64 -5.08 7.59
N VAL A 353 3.87 -5.07 6.27
CA VAL A 353 3.11 -5.91 5.33
C VAL A 353 3.71 -7.31 5.33
N TYR A 354 2.88 -8.32 5.57
CA TYR A 354 3.29 -9.71 5.58
C TYR A 354 2.27 -10.60 4.88
N PHE A 355 2.76 -11.62 4.21
CA PHE A 355 1.95 -12.65 3.56
C PHE A 355 2.82 -13.86 3.21
N LYS A 356 2.18 -15.00 2.94
CA LYS A 356 2.84 -16.17 2.39
C LYS A 356 2.32 -16.50 0.99
N ILE A 357 3.18 -17.07 0.17
CA ILE A 357 2.81 -17.65 -1.12
C ILE A 357 3.39 -19.06 -1.17
N GLN A 358 2.54 -20.06 -1.40
CA GLN A 358 2.97 -21.43 -1.59
C GLN A 358 3.04 -21.74 -3.09
N ASN A 359 4.16 -22.30 -3.51
CA ASN A 359 4.31 -22.78 -4.86
C ASN A 359 3.51 -24.09 -5.04
N PRO A 360 2.58 -24.16 -6.02
CA PRO A 360 1.68 -25.30 -6.17
C PRO A 360 2.40 -26.60 -6.57
N PHE A 361 3.59 -26.54 -7.17
CA PHE A 361 4.30 -27.71 -7.68
C PHE A 361 5.24 -28.34 -6.65
N ASN A 362 6.08 -27.55 -6.02
CA ASN A 362 7.07 -28.05 -5.04
C ASN A 362 6.64 -27.84 -3.59
N GLN A 363 5.47 -27.25 -3.36
CA GLN A 363 4.89 -26.93 -2.06
C GLN A 363 5.79 -26.06 -1.16
N ILE A 364 6.87 -25.48 -1.68
CA ILE A 364 7.70 -24.52 -0.98
C ILE A 364 6.86 -23.31 -0.63
N THR A 365 6.93 -22.90 0.63
CA THR A 365 6.22 -21.73 1.13
C THR A 365 7.19 -20.56 1.27
N ASN A 366 6.95 -19.49 0.52
CA ASN A 366 7.70 -18.24 0.66
C ASN A 366 6.92 -17.28 1.56
N ILE A 367 7.54 -16.82 2.63
CA ILE A 367 7.01 -15.80 3.54
C ILE A 367 7.68 -14.49 3.20
N TYR A 368 6.86 -13.48 2.93
CA TYR A 368 7.28 -12.12 2.62
C TYR A 368 6.98 -11.22 3.81
N TYR A 369 7.96 -10.44 4.24
CA TYR A 369 7.79 -9.39 5.23
C TYR A 369 8.41 -8.09 4.70
N ILE A 370 7.67 -6.98 4.78
CA ILE A 370 8.05 -5.68 4.25
C ILE A 370 7.82 -4.63 5.33
N ASN A 371 8.88 -3.96 5.77
CA ASN A 371 8.80 -2.94 6.82
C ASN A 371 7.95 -1.75 6.39
N GLY A 372 8.07 -1.31 5.14
CA GLY A 372 7.32 -0.17 4.64
C GLY A 372 7.12 -0.20 3.13
N VAL A 373 5.98 0.31 2.68
CA VAL A 373 5.63 0.43 1.26
C VAL A 373 5.26 1.85 0.93
N THR A 374 5.93 2.44 -0.07
CA THR A 374 5.60 3.77 -0.60
C THR A 374 5.18 3.64 -2.05
N SER A 375 3.97 4.08 -2.37
CA SER A 375 3.43 4.03 -3.74
C SER A 375 3.58 5.40 -4.40
N THR A 376 4.08 5.41 -5.64
CA THR A 376 4.22 6.60 -6.48
C THR A 376 3.56 6.37 -7.85
N GLY A 377 3.07 7.43 -8.49
CA GLY A 377 2.36 7.31 -9.77
C GLY A 377 0.85 7.05 -9.62
N LYS A 378 0.19 6.83 -10.77
CA LYS A 378 -1.27 6.59 -10.82
C LYS A 378 -1.56 5.35 -11.66
N ALA A 379 -2.48 4.52 -11.17
CA ALA A 379 -3.06 3.37 -11.88
C ALA A 379 -2.02 2.48 -12.60
N ALA A 380 -2.05 2.40 -13.93
CA ALA A 380 -1.22 1.50 -14.71
C ALA A 380 0.30 1.71 -14.56
N ASN A 381 0.72 2.94 -14.24
CA ASN A 381 2.13 3.32 -14.04
C ASN A 381 2.48 3.44 -12.55
N MET A 382 1.78 2.72 -11.68
CA MET A 382 2.08 2.72 -10.26
C MET A 382 3.38 1.96 -10.00
N ILE A 383 4.32 2.64 -9.37
CA ILE A 383 5.57 2.06 -8.85
C ILE A 383 5.46 2.04 -7.34
N GLN A 384 5.87 0.95 -6.74
CA GLN A 384 5.91 0.81 -5.29
C GLN A 384 7.35 0.54 -4.85
N TYR A 385 7.83 1.30 -3.88
CA TYR A 385 9.13 1.07 -3.25
C TYR A 385 8.90 0.34 -1.93
N LEU A 386 9.60 -0.78 -1.76
CA LEU A 386 9.52 -1.65 -0.61
C LEU A 386 10.78 -1.41 0.24
N ARG A 387 10.59 -1.01 1.48
CA ARG A 387 11.68 -0.83 2.45
C ARG A 387 11.77 -2.06 3.33
N GLY A 388 12.96 -2.61 3.50
CA GLY A 388 13.22 -3.75 4.36
C GLY A 388 12.43 -5.00 3.94
N LEU A 389 12.60 -5.41 2.67
CA LEU A 389 12.00 -6.65 2.18
C LEU A 389 12.80 -7.85 2.69
N THR A 390 12.13 -8.70 3.46
CA THR A 390 12.66 -10.00 3.91
C THR A 390 11.84 -11.11 3.26
N VAL A 391 12.51 -12.08 2.68
CA VAL A 391 11.87 -13.28 2.12
C VAL A 391 12.47 -14.51 2.77
N VAL A 392 11.63 -15.41 3.26
CA VAL A 392 12.04 -16.68 3.88
C VAL A 392 11.32 -17.81 3.16
N SER A 393 12.05 -18.78 2.69
CA SER A 393 11.54 -19.98 2.04
C SER A 393 11.57 -21.16 3.00
N LEU A 394 10.41 -21.84 3.13
CA LEU A 394 10.23 -23.01 3.98
C LEU A 394 9.92 -24.24 3.13
N SER A 395 10.41 -25.39 3.55
CA SER A 395 10.06 -26.70 2.98
C SER A 395 8.56 -27.02 3.22
N PRO A 396 8.00 -28.05 2.56
CA PRO A 396 6.65 -28.53 2.86
C PRO A 396 6.47 -28.96 4.33
N GLU A 397 7.53 -29.42 4.97
CA GLU A 397 7.56 -29.85 6.38
C GLU A 397 7.66 -28.65 7.35
N GLY A 398 7.95 -27.45 6.84
CA GLY A 398 8.09 -26.22 7.60
C GLY A 398 9.53 -25.88 8.00
N ASP A 399 10.51 -26.63 7.50
CA ASP A 399 11.92 -26.37 7.78
C ASP A 399 12.45 -25.19 6.93
N TYR A 400 13.35 -24.44 7.51
CA TYR A 400 14.01 -23.33 6.84
C TYR A 400 14.89 -23.84 5.67
N LEU A 401 14.68 -23.33 4.48
CA LEU A 401 15.50 -23.62 3.30
C LEU A 401 16.48 -22.50 2.98
N SER A 402 15.97 -21.28 2.87
CA SER A 402 16.77 -20.12 2.50
C SER A 402 16.03 -18.82 2.88
N GLY A 403 16.76 -17.73 2.89
CA GLY A 403 16.17 -16.40 3.09
C GLY A 403 17.12 -15.31 2.67
N PHE A 404 16.57 -14.14 2.36
CA PHE A 404 17.35 -12.95 2.08
C PHE A 404 16.65 -11.70 2.58
N TYR A 405 17.44 -10.65 2.75
CA TYR A 405 17.00 -9.31 3.12
C TYR A 405 17.47 -8.31 2.08
N VAL A 406 16.63 -7.34 1.77
CA VAL A 406 16.98 -6.21 0.88
C VAL A 406 16.53 -4.91 1.55
N PRO A 407 17.44 -3.93 1.73
CA PRO A 407 17.09 -2.65 2.35
C PRO A 407 16.00 -1.90 1.59
N TYR A 408 16.08 -1.89 0.26
CA TYR A 408 15.09 -1.30 -0.64
C TYR A 408 14.91 -2.16 -1.89
N ALA A 409 13.67 -2.33 -2.30
CA ALA A 409 13.29 -2.96 -3.56
C ALA A 409 12.28 -2.08 -4.32
N LYS A 410 12.26 -2.19 -5.64
CA LYS A 410 11.33 -1.45 -6.52
C LYS A 410 10.37 -2.42 -7.18
N MET A 411 9.09 -2.28 -6.89
CA MET A 411 8.04 -3.11 -7.49
C MET A 411 7.36 -2.36 -8.63
N LYS A 412 7.28 -3.02 -9.77
CA LYS A 412 6.59 -2.55 -10.98
C LYS A 412 5.43 -3.46 -11.31
N ASN A 413 4.46 -2.92 -12.02
CA ASN A 413 3.36 -3.66 -12.61
C ASN A 413 3.77 -4.13 -14.01
N VAL A 414 3.84 -5.44 -14.24
CA VAL A 414 4.24 -6.02 -15.53
C VAL A 414 3.06 -6.81 -16.12
N GLU A 415 2.79 -6.59 -17.41
CA GLU A 415 1.77 -7.36 -18.12
C GLU A 415 2.26 -8.79 -18.38
N ILE A 416 1.37 -9.75 -18.19
CA ILE A 416 1.66 -11.19 -18.34
C ILE A 416 2.23 -11.54 -19.71
N LYS A 417 1.85 -10.81 -20.77
CA LYS A 417 2.36 -11.05 -22.13
C LYS A 417 3.88 -10.91 -22.29
N TYR A 418 4.55 -10.22 -21.32
CA TYR A 418 6.00 -10.03 -21.32
C TYR A 418 6.76 -11.08 -20.49
N ILE A 419 6.05 -12.05 -19.92
CA ILE A 419 6.62 -13.10 -19.08
C ILE A 419 6.69 -14.40 -19.89
N GLU A 420 7.76 -15.14 -19.71
CA GLU A 420 7.98 -16.41 -20.40
C GLU A 420 6.83 -17.40 -20.12
N PRO A 421 6.28 -18.07 -21.15
CA PRO A 421 5.18 -19.02 -20.99
C PRO A 421 5.47 -20.14 -20.00
N GLU A 422 6.69 -20.65 -19.95
CA GLU A 422 7.14 -21.70 -19.03
C GLU A 422 7.03 -21.25 -17.57
N MET A 423 7.37 -20.00 -17.30
CA MET A 423 7.27 -19.41 -15.96
C MET A 423 5.80 -19.17 -15.56
N LEU A 424 4.94 -18.79 -16.52
CA LEU A 424 3.52 -18.59 -16.27
C LEU A 424 2.79 -19.89 -15.92
N GLU A 425 3.19 -21.01 -16.53
CA GLU A 425 2.65 -22.33 -16.20
C GLU A 425 2.94 -22.69 -14.74
N THR A 426 4.12 -22.30 -14.21
CA THR A 426 4.48 -22.55 -12.81
C THR A 426 3.69 -21.68 -11.81
N PHE A 427 3.08 -20.58 -12.26
CA PHE A 427 2.37 -19.66 -11.36
C PHE A 427 0.92 -20.04 -11.08
N ASN A 428 0.33 -20.92 -11.89
CA ASN A 428 -1.08 -21.35 -11.77
C ASN A 428 -2.07 -20.18 -11.60
N LEU A 429 -1.85 -19.11 -12.38
CA LEU A 429 -2.68 -17.90 -12.32
C LEU A 429 -4.02 -18.11 -13.04
N SER A 430 -5.06 -17.44 -12.58
CA SER A 430 -6.34 -17.43 -13.27
C SER A 430 -6.21 -16.73 -14.64
N LYS A 431 -6.96 -17.19 -15.65
CA LYS A 431 -6.94 -16.64 -17.02
C LYS A 431 -7.30 -15.15 -17.12
N ASN A 432 -7.87 -14.58 -16.07
CA ASN A 432 -8.32 -13.17 -16.04
C ASN A 432 -7.24 -12.20 -15.51
N VAL A 433 -6.11 -12.69 -15.03
CA VAL A 433 -5.02 -11.86 -14.55
C VAL A 433 -4.35 -11.20 -15.75
N LYS A 434 -4.23 -9.88 -15.72
CA LYS A 434 -3.58 -9.09 -16.79
C LYS A 434 -2.16 -8.71 -16.42
N THR A 435 -1.93 -8.45 -15.15
CA THR A 435 -0.66 -7.89 -14.64
C THR A 435 -0.28 -8.52 -13.31
N ILE A 436 1.03 -8.66 -13.10
CA ILE A 436 1.62 -9.22 -11.88
C ILE A 436 2.74 -8.32 -11.35
N PRO A 437 3.03 -8.39 -10.03
CA PRO A 437 4.15 -7.66 -9.43
C PRO A 437 5.50 -8.21 -9.86
N TYR A 438 6.34 -7.32 -10.36
CA TYR A 438 7.75 -7.56 -10.68
C TYR A 438 8.61 -6.72 -9.73
N ILE A 439 9.43 -7.34 -8.91
CA ILE A 439 10.20 -6.69 -7.85
C ILE A 439 11.68 -6.73 -8.22
N LEU A 440 12.26 -5.57 -8.45
CA LEU A 440 13.71 -5.38 -8.60
C LEU A 440 14.35 -5.33 -7.22
N LEU A 441 15.36 -6.16 -7.01
CA LEU A 441 16.09 -6.28 -5.74
C LEU A 441 17.38 -5.46 -5.74
N ASN A 442 17.99 -5.30 -6.92
CA ASN A 442 19.27 -4.62 -7.05
C ASN A 442 19.09 -3.13 -7.33
N SER A 443 19.83 -2.31 -6.63
CA SER A 443 19.95 -0.88 -6.90
C SER A 443 21.39 -0.47 -7.09
N VAL A 444 21.59 0.59 -7.89
CA VAL A 444 22.91 1.15 -8.23
C VAL A 444 22.92 2.65 -7.96
N ASP A 445 24.09 3.20 -7.71
CA ASP A 445 24.28 4.65 -7.67
C ASP A 445 24.13 5.25 -9.07
N ARG A 446 23.60 6.47 -9.17
CA ARG A 446 23.42 7.13 -10.48
C ARG A 446 24.73 7.67 -11.05
N ASN A 447 25.64 8.08 -10.21
CA ASN A 447 26.83 8.85 -10.59
C ASN A 447 28.14 8.07 -10.43
N LEU A 448 28.15 7.09 -9.51
CA LEU A 448 29.37 6.36 -9.14
C LEU A 448 29.23 4.88 -9.51
N GLU A 449 30.09 4.43 -10.42
CA GLU A 449 30.21 3.02 -10.74
C GLU A 449 30.80 2.24 -9.55
N GLY A 450 30.37 0.98 -9.40
CA GLY A 450 30.83 0.09 -8.33
C GLY A 450 30.05 0.17 -7.02
N ILE A 451 29.13 1.14 -6.86
CA ILE A 451 28.21 1.19 -5.72
C ILE A 451 26.91 0.52 -6.11
N SER A 452 26.69 -0.68 -5.59
CA SER A 452 25.45 -1.44 -5.79
C SER A 452 24.99 -2.05 -4.48
N PHE A 453 23.67 -2.12 -4.31
CA PHE A 453 23.03 -2.78 -3.18
C PHE A 453 22.14 -3.90 -3.74
N GLY A 454 22.24 -5.06 -3.14
CA GLY A 454 21.49 -6.25 -3.54
C GLY A 454 21.02 -7.05 -2.34
N PRO A 455 20.48 -8.25 -2.58
CA PRO A 455 20.01 -9.13 -1.51
C PRO A 455 21.18 -9.61 -0.64
N GLU A 456 20.97 -9.53 0.68
CA GLU A 456 21.85 -10.09 1.70
C GLU A 456 21.24 -11.42 2.15
N ASN A 457 21.99 -12.52 2.04
CA ASN A 457 21.51 -13.84 2.43
C ASN A 457 21.38 -13.96 3.96
N ILE A 458 20.31 -14.55 4.42
CA ILE A 458 20.06 -14.87 5.82
C ILE A 458 20.29 -16.37 6.02
N GLY A 459 21.07 -16.77 7.04
CA GLY A 459 21.21 -18.17 7.43
C GLY A 459 22.20 -19.00 6.62
N GLY A 460 23.13 -18.41 5.87
CA GLY A 460 24.33 -19.08 5.33
C GLY A 460 24.13 -19.90 4.04
N ALA A 461 23.01 -19.78 3.35
CA ALA A 461 22.83 -20.38 2.03
C ALA A 461 23.43 -19.46 0.94
N GLU A 462 24.62 -19.81 0.45
CA GLU A 462 25.39 -18.93 -0.46
C GLU A 462 24.86 -18.81 -1.90
N GLU A 463 23.92 -19.63 -2.37
CA GLU A 463 23.69 -19.75 -3.82
C GLU A 463 22.26 -19.51 -4.34
N LEU A 464 21.24 -19.27 -3.51
CA LEU A 464 19.85 -19.36 -4.00
C LEU A 464 19.26 -18.11 -4.67
N TYR A 465 19.86 -16.94 -4.53
CA TYR A 465 19.33 -15.70 -5.11
C TYR A 465 20.34 -14.94 -5.98
N SER A 466 20.75 -15.54 -7.07
CA SER A 466 21.56 -14.86 -8.11
C SER A 466 20.71 -13.96 -9.04
N SER A 467 19.38 -14.05 -8.98
CA SER A 467 18.50 -13.21 -9.80
C SER A 467 18.29 -11.87 -9.12
N GLY A 468 18.56 -10.78 -9.83
CA GLY A 468 18.34 -9.42 -9.33
C GLY A 468 16.85 -9.01 -9.23
N TYR A 469 15.91 -9.94 -9.38
CA TYR A 469 14.48 -9.68 -9.36
C TYR A 469 13.67 -10.88 -8.86
N ILE A 470 12.43 -10.59 -8.40
CA ILE A 470 11.41 -11.59 -8.07
C ILE A 470 10.13 -11.25 -8.81
N ILE A 471 9.43 -12.28 -9.29
CA ILE A 471 8.08 -12.17 -9.82
C ILE A 471 7.14 -12.81 -8.80
N LEU A 472 6.16 -12.04 -8.31
CA LEU A 472 5.15 -12.59 -7.41
C LEU A 472 4.04 -13.25 -8.23
N PRO A 473 3.71 -14.53 -8.01
CA PRO A 473 2.65 -15.25 -8.72
C PRO A 473 1.26 -14.87 -8.20
N ILE A 474 0.97 -13.58 -8.12
CA ILE A 474 -0.30 -13.02 -7.66
C ILE A 474 -0.72 -11.88 -8.59
N PRO A 475 -2.02 -11.59 -8.74
CA PRO A 475 -2.49 -10.38 -9.41
C PRO A 475 -1.92 -9.14 -8.73
N PHE A 476 -1.55 -8.11 -9.51
CA PHE A 476 -0.99 -6.87 -8.93
C PHE A 476 -1.95 -6.20 -7.94
N ASN A 477 -3.26 -6.24 -8.19
CA ASN A 477 -4.26 -5.68 -7.29
C ASN A 477 -4.34 -6.42 -5.95
N ASP A 478 -4.02 -7.72 -5.91
CA ASP A 478 -4.05 -8.49 -4.67
C ASP A 478 -2.99 -7.99 -3.68
N PHE A 479 -1.86 -7.47 -4.18
CA PHE A 479 -0.85 -6.86 -3.31
C PHE A 479 -1.40 -5.63 -2.55
N ASP A 480 -2.26 -4.82 -3.18
CA ASP A 480 -2.91 -3.69 -2.50
C ASP A 480 -3.87 -4.17 -1.40
N VAL A 481 -4.58 -5.28 -1.64
CA VAL A 481 -5.45 -5.91 -0.64
C VAL A 481 -4.64 -6.53 0.50
N LEU A 482 -3.48 -7.14 0.21
CA LEU A 482 -2.57 -7.69 1.22
C LEU A 482 -2.01 -6.61 2.15
N LYS A 483 -1.73 -5.41 1.64
CA LYS A 483 -1.36 -4.24 2.47
C LYS A 483 -2.45 -3.85 3.47
N GLU A 484 -3.72 -3.97 3.07
CA GLU A 484 -4.84 -3.72 3.98
C GLU A 484 -5.02 -4.89 4.96
N ALA A 485 -4.95 -6.14 4.48
CA ALA A 485 -5.12 -7.35 5.28
C ALA A 485 -4.09 -7.46 6.41
N SER A 486 -2.84 -7.04 6.17
CA SER A 486 -1.78 -7.01 7.19
C SER A 486 -2.09 -6.07 8.36
N LYS A 487 -3.00 -5.11 8.18
CA LYS A 487 -3.48 -4.23 9.27
C LYS A 487 -4.58 -4.87 10.13
N GLY A 488 -5.08 -6.04 9.71
CA GLY A 488 -6.17 -6.78 10.33
C GLY A 488 -7.53 -6.61 9.62
N ALA A 489 -8.41 -7.60 9.76
CA ALA A 489 -9.71 -7.65 9.08
C ALA A 489 -10.60 -6.43 9.37
N ASP A 490 -10.55 -5.90 10.60
CA ASP A 490 -11.37 -4.74 11.01
C ASP A 490 -10.88 -3.41 10.40
N ALA A 491 -9.63 -3.36 9.92
CA ALA A 491 -9.07 -2.18 9.28
C ALA A 491 -9.29 -2.14 7.76
N MET A 492 -9.73 -3.25 7.15
CA MET A 492 -10.02 -3.34 5.73
C MET A 492 -11.30 -2.58 5.34
N SER A 493 -11.35 -2.07 4.11
CA SER A 493 -12.61 -1.62 3.53
C SER A 493 -13.56 -2.81 3.34
N LEU A 494 -14.88 -2.58 3.39
CA LEU A 494 -15.86 -3.66 3.20
C LEU A 494 -15.69 -4.35 1.83
N ASN A 495 -15.40 -3.56 0.78
CA ASN A 495 -15.18 -4.10 -0.56
C ASN A 495 -13.90 -4.97 -0.64
N SER A 496 -12.79 -4.51 -0.03
CA SER A 496 -11.56 -5.30 0.05
C SER A 496 -11.79 -6.59 0.85
N LEU A 497 -12.55 -6.52 1.95
CA LEU A 497 -12.88 -7.67 2.79
C LEU A 497 -13.74 -8.70 2.03
N LEU A 498 -14.77 -8.26 1.27
CA LEU A 498 -15.61 -9.13 0.44
C LEU A 498 -14.80 -9.86 -0.64
N ASN A 499 -13.80 -9.21 -1.23
CA ASN A 499 -12.97 -9.81 -2.27
C ASN A 499 -11.88 -10.73 -1.68
N PHE A 500 -11.47 -10.50 -0.43
CA PHE A 500 -10.31 -11.16 0.17
C PHE A 500 -10.66 -12.37 1.04
N TYR A 501 -11.79 -12.38 1.77
CA TYR A 501 -12.08 -13.39 2.80
C TYR A 501 -11.97 -14.83 2.29
N ASN A 502 -12.34 -15.10 1.04
CA ASN A 502 -12.24 -16.43 0.45
C ASN A 502 -10.80 -16.84 0.09
N SER A 503 -9.91 -15.90 -0.11
CA SER A 503 -8.51 -16.13 -0.48
C SER A 503 -7.54 -15.94 0.69
N ALA A 504 -8.03 -15.62 1.88
CA ALA A 504 -7.21 -15.31 3.05
C ALA A 504 -6.22 -16.44 3.41
N ASP A 505 -6.68 -17.69 3.43
CA ASP A 505 -5.84 -18.87 3.74
C ASP A 505 -4.69 -19.04 2.74
N LYS A 506 -4.94 -18.72 1.46
CA LYS A 506 -3.93 -18.79 0.40
C LYS A 506 -2.74 -17.90 0.70
N TYR A 507 -2.97 -16.76 1.37
CA TYR A 507 -1.95 -15.79 1.73
C TYR A 507 -1.47 -15.88 3.18
N GLY A 508 -1.90 -16.92 3.93
CA GLY A 508 -1.46 -17.16 5.30
C GLY A 508 -2.26 -16.43 6.37
N PHE A 509 -3.41 -15.91 6.03
CA PHE A 509 -4.34 -15.32 6.99
C PHE A 509 -5.45 -16.32 7.34
N SER A 510 -5.99 -16.23 8.57
CA SER A 510 -7.11 -17.10 8.98
C SER A 510 -8.40 -16.65 8.30
N LYS A 511 -8.96 -17.49 7.44
CA LYS A 511 -10.22 -17.25 6.74
C LYS A 511 -11.37 -16.97 7.72
N GLU A 512 -11.39 -17.66 8.87
CA GLU A 512 -12.42 -17.51 9.89
C GLU A 512 -12.44 -16.08 10.47
N VAL A 513 -11.27 -15.48 10.71
CA VAL A 513 -11.17 -14.12 11.26
C VAL A 513 -11.76 -13.10 10.29
N PHE A 514 -11.41 -13.23 9.00
CA PHE A 514 -11.92 -12.32 7.96
C PHE A 514 -13.42 -12.56 7.71
N CYS A 515 -13.88 -13.81 7.71
CA CYS A 515 -15.29 -14.15 7.58
C CYS A 515 -16.11 -13.63 8.78
N HIS A 516 -15.61 -13.77 10.00
CA HIS A 516 -16.25 -13.23 11.20
C HIS A 516 -16.39 -11.71 11.16
N SER A 517 -15.32 -10.99 10.75
CA SER A 517 -15.39 -9.54 10.58
C SER A 517 -16.41 -9.15 9.50
N LEU A 518 -16.46 -9.89 8.38
CA LEU A 518 -17.43 -9.67 7.31
C LEU A 518 -18.87 -9.84 7.79
N ILE A 519 -19.16 -10.97 8.47
CA ILE A 519 -20.48 -11.28 9.04
C ILE A 519 -20.90 -10.18 10.02
N ASN A 520 -20.00 -9.79 10.92
CA ASN A 520 -20.27 -8.73 11.89
C ASN A 520 -20.66 -7.43 11.21
N ARG A 521 -19.94 -7.04 10.17
CA ARG A 521 -20.21 -5.76 9.48
C ARG A 521 -21.47 -5.78 8.63
N LEU A 522 -21.75 -6.89 7.94
CA LEU A 522 -22.96 -7.02 7.11
C LEU A 522 -24.26 -7.16 7.91
N LEU A 523 -24.22 -7.86 9.04
CA LEU A 523 -25.41 -8.08 9.87
C LEU A 523 -25.65 -6.96 10.90
N GLN A 524 -24.65 -6.12 11.16
CA GLN A 524 -24.75 -5.02 12.13
C GLN A 524 -25.93 -4.06 11.90
N PRO A 525 -26.23 -3.61 10.67
CA PRO A 525 -27.40 -2.75 10.45
C PRO A 525 -28.72 -3.41 10.87
N LEU A 526 -28.89 -4.69 10.55
CA LEU A 526 -30.09 -5.44 10.90
C LEU A 526 -30.21 -5.61 12.43
N PHE A 527 -29.09 -5.91 13.09
CA PHE A 527 -29.03 -5.98 14.55
C PHE A 527 -29.42 -4.65 15.22
N TYR A 528 -28.92 -3.51 14.73
CA TYR A 528 -29.31 -2.20 15.27
C TYR A 528 -30.80 -1.91 15.05
N LEU A 529 -31.38 -2.33 13.93
CA LEU A 529 -32.84 -2.19 13.73
C LEU A 529 -33.62 -2.96 14.80
N VAL A 530 -33.19 -4.15 15.16
CA VAL A 530 -33.80 -4.94 16.27
C VAL A 530 -33.69 -4.16 17.57
N LEU A 531 -32.50 -3.60 17.90
CA LEU A 531 -32.30 -2.82 19.12
C LEU A 531 -33.21 -1.57 19.16
N PHE A 532 -33.34 -0.84 18.04
CA PHE A 532 -34.25 0.31 17.98
C PHE A 532 -35.71 -0.08 18.21
N LEU A 533 -36.16 -1.24 17.72
CA LEU A 533 -37.50 -1.74 18.01
C LEU A 533 -37.69 -2.11 19.49
N ILE A 534 -36.68 -2.70 20.11
CA ILE A 534 -36.71 -2.97 21.56
C ILE A 534 -36.80 -1.65 22.33
N ILE A 535 -36.00 -0.65 21.96
CA ILE A 535 -36.09 0.70 22.55
C ILE A 535 -37.49 1.31 22.35
N ALA A 536 -38.09 1.13 21.17
CA ALA A 536 -39.46 1.59 20.94
C ALA A 536 -40.49 0.91 21.82
N ILE A 537 -40.34 -0.42 22.09
CA ILE A 537 -41.19 -1.14 23.05
C ILE A 537 -41.02 -0.58 24.46
N VAL A 538 -39.80 -0.32 24.90
CA VAL A 538 -39.51 0.32 26.20
C VAL A 538 -40.10 1.72 26.25
N SER A 539 -39.94 2.53 25.19
CA SER A 539 -40.49 3.87 25.09
C SER A 539 -42.05 3.89 25.19
N TRP A 540 -42.67 2.81 24.65
CA TRP A 540 -44.12 2.64 24.76
C TRP A 540 -44.59 2.45 26.21
N HIS A 541 -43.78 1.81 27.07
CA HIS A 541 -44.08 1.63 28.49
C HIS A 541 -43.68 2.83 29.35
N CYS A 542 -42.67 3.60 28.94
CA CYS A 542 -42.12 4.75 29.64
C CYS A 542 -42.61 6.08 29.04
N ARG A 543 -43.93 6.22 28.77
CA ARG A 543 -44.52 7.43 28.15
C ARG A 543 -44.42 8.66 29.05
N ILE A 544 -44.11 9.81 28.47
CA ILE A 544 -43.89 11.07 29.17
C ILE A 544 -44.69 12.17 28.50
N ASN A 545 -45.39 13.02 29.27
CA ASN A 545 -46.11 14.16 28.74
C ASN A 545 -45.20 15.39 28.55
N GLU A 546 -45.46 16.25 27.55
CA GLU A 546 -44.67 17.46 27.25
C GLU A 546 -44.50 18.39 28.43
N ASP A 547 -45.49 18.50 29.31
CA ASP A 547 -45.47 19.38 30.50
C ASP A 547 -44.36 19.04 31.50
N THR A 548 -43.75 17.86 31.37
CA THR A 548 -42.67 17.38 32.23
C THR A 548 -41.26 17.69 31.70
N LEU A 549 -41.12 18.10 30.44
CA LEU A 549 -39.86 18.18 29.71
C LEU A 549 -38.88 19.25 30.22
N PHE A 550 -39.35 20.36 30.76
CA PHE A 550 -38.47 21.49 31.15
C PHE A 550 -38.21 21.57 32.64
N LYS A 551 -38.40 20.51 33.41
CA LYS A 551 -38.01 20.45 34.82
C LYS A 551 -36.52 20.26 34.97
N PHE A 552 -35.93 20.90 35.97
CA PHE A 552 -34.49 20.94 36.24
C PHE A 552 -33.78 19.55 36.29
N HIS A 553 -34.52 18.51 36.67
CA HIS A 553 -34.02 17.14 36.74
C HIS A 553 -33.59 16.54 35.38
N TRP A 554 -34.06 17.04 34.24
CA TRP A 554 -33.66 16.57 32.92
C TRP A 554 -32.20 16.84 32.61
N ILE A 555 -31.55 17.82 33.26
CA ILE A 555 -30.13 18.10 33.14
C ILE A 555 -29.30 16.87 33.57
N TYR A 556 -29.80 16.11 34.53
CA TYR A 556 -29.15 14.88 35.01
C TYR A 556 -29.60 13.62 34.27
N VAL A 557 -30.85 13.58 33.81
CA VAL A 557 -31.43 12.39 33.17
C VAL A 557 -30.75 12.09 31.81
N PHE A 558 -30.49 13.10 30.97
CA PHE A 558 -29.80 12.89 29.70
C PHE A 558 -28.39 12.32 29.84
N PRO A 559 -27.50 12.88 30.65
CA PRO A 559 -26.18 12.29 30.86
C PRO A 559 -26.25 10.89 31.47
N LEU A 560 -27.17 10.66 32.42
CA LEU A 560 -27.35 9.33 33.03
C LEU A 560 -27.81 8.29 32.02
N LEU A 561 -28.81 8.61 31.17
CA LEU A 561 -29.25 7.73 30.09
C LEU A 561 -28.12 7.45 29.11
N LEU A 562 -27.32 8.46 28.75
CA LEU A 562 -26.18 8.27 27.88
C LEU A 562 -25.17 7.28 28.48
N LEU A 563 -24.82 7.41 29.77
CA LEU A 563 -23.91 6.48 30.45
C LEU A 563 -24.48 5.06 30.49
N ILE A 564 -25.78 4.92 30.77
CA ILE A 564 -26.46 3.60 30.74
C ILE A 564 -26.38 3.00 29.34
N PHE A 565 -26.66 3.77 28.29
CA PHE A 565 -26.63 3.27 26.93
C PHE A 565 -25.19 3.00 26.44
N ILE A 566 -24.17 3.73 26.88
CA ILE A 566 -22.76 3.38 26.60
C ILE A 566 -22.44 2.01 27.18
N SER A 567 -22.73 1.81 28.49
CA SER A 567 -22.43 0.54 29.16
C SER A 567 -23.23 -0.63 28.57
N LEU A 568 -24.52 -0.42 28.30
CA LEU A 568 -25.38 -1.42 27.68
C LEU A 568 -24.93 -1.76 26.26
N HIS A 569 -24.54 -0.76 25.48
CA HIS A 569 -24.05 -0.96 24.10
C HIS A 569 -22.83 -1.85 24.08
N GLU A 570 -21.83 -1.63 24.94
CA GLU A 570 -20.62 -2.46 25.02
C GLU A 570 -20.95 -3.94 25.32
N ILE A 571 -21.88 -4.16 26.26
CA ILE A 571 -22.31 -5.53 26.59
C ILE A 571 -23.04 -6.17 25.41
N VAL A 572 -23.97 -5.45 24.82
CA VAL A 572 -24.83 -5.97 23.75
C VAL A 572 -24.04 -6.21 22.46
N ILE A 573 -23.07 -5.34 22.11
CA ILE A 573 -22.21 -5.54 20.95
C ILE A 573 -21.23 -6.71 21.16
N SER A 574 -20.74 -6.91 22.38
CA SER A 574 -19.91 -8.07 22.71
C SER A 574 -20.69 -9.38 22.57
N PHE A 575 -21.94 -9.40 23.06
CA PHE A 575 -22.84 -10.53 22.88
C PHE A 575 -23.16 -10.79 21.40
N TYR A 576 -23.42 -9.73 20.63
CA TYR A 576 -23.62 -9.81 19.18
C TYR A 576 -22.44 -10.48 18.46
N LYS A 577 -21.21 -10.03 18.73
CA LYS A 577 -19.98 -10.63 18.18
C LYS A 577 -19.84 -12.09 18.58
N PHE A 578 -20.14 -12.43 19.84
CA PHE A 578 -20.09 -13.81 20.34
C PHE A 578 -21.12 -14.69 19.62
N VAL A 579 -22.36 -14.22 19.42
CA VAL A 579 -23.39 -14.98 18.69
C VAL A 579 -22.95 -15.23 17.24
N ASN A 580 -22.43 -14.23 16.56
CA ASN A 580 -21.95 -14.39 15.19
C ASN A 580 -20.73 -15.34 15.10
N PHE A 581 -19.83 -15.30 16.09
CA PHE A 581 -18.73 -16.26 16.19
C PHE A 581 -19.25 -17.69 16.41
N SER A 582 -20.25 -17.86 17.25
CA SER A 582 -20.88 -19.17 17.48
C SER A 582 -21.60 -19.70 16.25
N ILE A 583 -22.28 -18.83 15.49
CA ILE A 583 -22.89 -19.18 14.20
C ILE A 583 -21.81 -19.63 13.21
N LEU A 584 -20.70 -18.91 13.13
CA LEU A 584 -19.58 -19.23 12.25
C LEU A 584 -18.97 -20.59 12.60
N GLY A 585 -18.72 -20.85 13.89
CA GLY A 585 -18.18 -22.13 14.36
C GLY A 585 -19.12 -23.33 14.14
N SER A 586 -20.45 -23.10 14.15
CA SER A 586 -21.45 -24.16 14.00
C SER A 586 -21.78 -24.50 12.54
N PHE A 587 -21.79 -23.51 11.65
CA PHE A 587 -22.29 -23.65 10.28
C PHE A 587 -21.23 -23.40 9.19
N GLY A 588 -20.01 -23.06 9.59
CA GLY A 588 -18.89 -22.79 8.67
C GLY A 588 -19.03 -21.47 7.90
N ASN A 589 -18.03 -21.18 7.07
CA ASN A 589 -17.89 -19.87 6.43
C ASN A 589 -19.01 -19.55 5.40
N ASP A 590 -19.53 -20.57 4.70
CA ASP A 590 -20.42 -20.35 3.55
C ASP A 590 -21.89 -20.10 3.97
N LEU A 591 -22.36 -20.76 5.04
CA LEU A 591 -23.75 -20.69 5.49
C LEU A 591 -23.99 -19.67 6.61
N SER A 592 -22.94 -19.26 7.32
CA SER A 592 -23.06 -18.43 8.52
C SER A 592 -23.72 -17.07 8.27
N LEU A 593 -23.43 -16.43 7.12
CA LEU A 593 -24.06 -15.15 6.76
C LEU A 593 -25.57 -15.30 6.56
N LEU A 594 -26.00 -16.35 5.83
CA LEU A 594 -27.42 -16.63 5.58
C LEU A 594 -28.16 -16.93 6.88
N ILE A 595 -27.58 -17.79 7.73
CA ILE A 595 -28.21 -18.19 9.00
C ILE A 595 -28.26 -16.99 9.95
N GLY A 596 -27.19 -16.20 10.05
CA GLY A 596 -27.19 -14.98 10.84
C GLY A 596 -28.26 -13.99 10.37
N PHE A 597 -28.41 -13.78 9.05
CA PHE A 597 -29.47 -12.95 8.49
C PHE A 597 -30.86 -13.46 8.88
N LEU A 598 -31.13 -14.77 8.76
CA LEU A 598 -32.42 -15.36 9.14
C LEU A 598 -32.72 -15.18 10.63
N ILE A 599 -31.73 -15.39 11.51
CA ILE A 599 -31.88 -15.22 12.95
C ILE A 599 -32.26 -13.76 13.28
N TYR A 600 -31.50 -12.77 12.79
CA TYR A 600 -31.80 -11.38 13.07
C TYR A 600 -33.09 -10.88 12.39
N ALA A 601 -33.43 -11.39 11.21
CA ALA A 601 -34.74 -11.12 10.58
C ALA A 601 -35.89 -11.67 11.43
N LEU A 602 -35.73 -12.84 12.01
CA LEU A 602 -36.71 -13.45 12.91
C LEU A 602 -36.86 -12.62 14.19
N PHE A 603 -35.76 -12.15 14.80
CA PHE A 603 -35.81 -11.22 15.93
C PHE A 603 -36.50 -9.90 15.56
N LEU A 604 -36.26 -9.37 14.36
CA LEU A 604 -36.95 -8.16 13.90
C LEU A 604 -38.44 -8.36 13.79
N ILE A 605 -38.89 -9.52 13.27
CA ILE A 605 -40.31 -9.88 13.18
C ILE A 605 -40.91 -10.00 14.60
N PHE A 606 -40.27 -10.71 15.50
CA PHE A 606 -40.75 -10.86 16.89
C PHE A 606 -40.80 -9.52 17.62
N ALA A 607 -39.80 -8.65 17.47
CA ALA A 607 -39.82 -7.31 18.06
C ALA A 607 -40.97 -6.44 17.47
N SER A 608 -41.21 -6.56 16.15
CA SER A 608 -42.32 -5.86 15.48
C SER A 608 -43.68 -6.34 16.01
N ILE A 609 -43.89 -7.65 16.15
CA ILE A 609 -45.10 -8.25 16.74
C ILE A 609 -45.23 -7.80 18.20
N GLY A 610 -44.15 -7.83 18.98
CA GLY A 610 -44.14 -7.35 20.37
C GLY A 610 -44.54 -5.88 20.51
N PHE A 611 -44.08 -5.02 19.61
CA PHE A 611 -44.50 -3.62 19.58
C PHE A 611 -45.98 -3.48 19.26
N MET A 612 -46.47 -4.20 18.22
CA MET A 612 -47.89 -4.17 17.81
C MET A 612 -48.83 -4.77 18.85
N ALA A 613 -48.38 -5.73 19.63
CA ALA A 613 -49.09 -6.35 20.72
C ALA A 613 -49.11 -5.49 22.01
N GLY A 614 -48.33 -4.41 22.03
CA GLY A 614 -48.25 -3.46 23.14
C GLY A 614 -49.63 -2.96 23.53
N HIS A 615 -50.03 -3.22 24.77
CA HIS A 615 -51.34 -2.91 25.32
C HIS A 615 -51.21 -1.73 26.28
N ASN A 616 -52.22 -0.83 26.30
CA ASN A 616 -52.38 0.12 27.39
C ASN A 616 -52.68 -0.64 28.68
N ALA A 617 -51.67 -1.18 29.35
CA ALA A 617 -51.80 -1.65 30.71
C ALA A 617 -51.92 -0.41 31.60
N GLY A 618 -53.17 -0.06 32.00
CA GLY A 618 -53.43 0.76 33.16
C GLY A 618 -53.56 2.25 32.91
N GLY A 619 -54.74 2.67 32.49
CA GLY A 619 -55.35 3.84 33.15
C GLY A 619 -55.76 3.43 34.56
N LYS A 620 -54.96 3.74 35.56
CA LYS A 620 -55.37 4.06 36.91
C LYS A 620 -54.91 5.45 37.23
#